data_d0578fd079b25e6533bc2756b873330f
#
_entry.id   d0578fd079b25e6533bc2756b873330f
#
_cell.length_a   1.000
_cell.length_b   1.000
_cell.length_c   1.000
_cell.angle_alpha   90.00
_cell.angle_beta   90.00
_cell.angle_gamma   90.00
#
_symmetry.space_group_name_H-M   'P 1'
#
loop_
_entity.id
_entity.type
_entity.pdbx_description
1 polymer ?
#
loop_
_entity_poly.entity_id
_entity_poly.type
_entity_poly.pdbx_seq_one_letter_code
_entity_poly.pdbx_strand_id
1 'polypeptide(L)'
;LKKWELNLAKEVFTKMVDFCYPDFKEMGVAYPSISIRKMTSRWGSCKPNGGKITLNLELIHKPKECLRYVVVHEMAHFIHPNHSKDFWRVVGNIMPDYKKRRDVLNGR
;
A
#
# COMPACT_ATOMS: atom_id res chain seq x y z
N LEU A 1 -18.91 10.59 2.97
CA LEU A 1 -17.81 10.43 2.01
C LEU A 1 -18.04 11.38 0.84
N LYS A 2 -17.14 12.34 0.67
CA LYS A 2 -17.29 13.33 -0.40
C LYS A 2 -16.82 12.76 -1.72
N LYS A 3 -17.64 12.95 -2.76
CA LYS A 3 -17.35 12.41 -4.09
C LYS A 3 -16.01 12.92 -4.66
N TRP A 4 -15.70 14.20 -4.48
CA TRP A 4 -14.44 14.76 -4.96
C TRP A 4 -13.24 14.15 -4.25
N GLU A 5 -13.38 13.85 -2.97
CA GLU A 5 -12.35 13.21 -2.17
C GLU A 5 -12.05 11.80 -2.68
N LEU A 6 -13.10 11.03 -2.98
CA LEU A 6 -12.96 9.70 -3.55
C LEU A 6 -12.30 9.74 -4.93
N ASN A 7 -12.71 10.69 -5.78
CA ASN A 7 -12.12 10.83 -7.11
C ASN A 7 -10.64 11.20 -7.04
N LEU A 8 -10.28 12.10 -6.13
CA LEU A 8 -8.89 12.46 -5.89
C LEU A 8 -8.08 11.27 -5.41
N ALA A 9 -8.63 10.50 -4.47
CA ALA A 9 -7.96 9.32 -3.95
C ALA A 9 -7.73 8.27 -5.04
N LYS A 10 -8.70 8.04 -5.91
CA LYS A 10 -8.55 7.11 -7.03
C LYS A 10 -7.37 7.50 -7.90
N GLU A 11 -7.24 8.78 -8.22
CA GLU A 11 -6.13 9.27 -9.05
C GLU A 11 -4.79 9.13 -8.33
N VAL A 12 -4.72 9.63 -7.10
CA VAL A 12 -3.47 9.62 -6.32
C VAL A 12 -3.01 8.20 -6.00
N PHE A 13 -3.94 7.35 -5.57
CA PHE A 13 -3.60 5.98 -5.17
C PHE A 13 -3.19 5.13 -6.37
N THR A 14 -3.88 5.28 -7.51
CA THR A 14 -3.51 4.57 -8.73
C THR A 14 -2.12 4.96 -9.20
N LYS A 15 -1.80 6.25 -9.17
CA LYS A 15 -0.46 6.71 -9.54
C LYS A 15 0.61 6.14 -8.62
N MET A 16 0.32 6.03 -7.32
CA MET A 16 1.28 5.44 -6.38
C MET A 16 1.47 3.95 -6.62
N VAL A 17 0.38 3.21 -6.88
CA VAL A 17 0.48 1.79 -7.22
C VAL A 17 1.29 1.61 -8.51
N ASP A 18 1.04 2.43 -9.52
CA ASP A 18 1.80 2.39 -10.77
C ASP A 18 3.28 2.65 -10.56
N PHE A 19 3.60 3.59 -9.67
CA PHE A 19 4.98 3.90 -9.32
C PHE A 19 5.68 2.74 -8.63
N CYS A 20 4.99 2.02 -7.75
CA CYS A 20 5.54 0.90 -6.98
C CYS A 20 5.54 -0.42 -7.75
N TYR A 21 4.66 -0.56 -8.73
CA TYR A 21 4.42 -1.85 -9.39
C TYR A 21 5.64 -2.46 -10.08
N PRO A 22 6.53 -1.71 -10.76
CA PRO A 22 7.66 -2.34 -11.47
C PRO A 22 8.48 -3.29 -10.60
N ASP A 23 8.71 -2.96 -9.33
CA ASP A 23 9.47 -3.83 -8.43
C ASP A 23 8.74 -5.15 -8.20
N PHE A 24 7.43 -5.10 -8.05
CA PHE A 24 6.61 -6.30 -7.81
C PHE A 24 6.39 -7.09 -9.10
N LYS A 25 6.33 -6.42 -10.24
CA LYS A 25 6.23 -7.09 -11.53
C LYS A 25 7.43 -8.01 -11.76
N GLU A 26 8.62 -7.54 -11.41
CA GLU A 26 9.83 -8.35 -11.51
C GLU A 26 9.79 -9.61 -10.63
N MET A 27 9.03 -9.54 -9.52
CA MET A 27 8.86 -10.67 -8.62
C MET A 27 7.69 -11.58 -9.03
N GLY A 28 7.08 -11.34 -10.18
CA GLY A 28 6.02 -12.17 -10.70
C GLY A 28 4.62 -11.81 -10.20
N VAL A 29 4.45 -10.64 -9.59
CA VAL A 29 3.15 -10.19 -9.10
C VAL A 29 2.36 -9.55 -10.24
N ALA A 30 1.11 -9.97 -10.43
CA ALA A 30 0.22 -9.36 -11.41
C ALA A 30 -0.25 -7.98 -10.89
N TYR A 31 -0.60 -7.08 -11.81
CA TYR A 31 -1.12 -5.77 -11.43
C TYR A 31 -2.39 -5.94 -10.58
N PRO A 32 -2.46 -5.33 -9.41
CA PRO A 32 -3.57 -5.58 -8.49
C PRO A 32 -4.83 -4.81 -8.88
N SER A 33 -5.96 -5.35 -8.47
CA SER A 33 -7.20 -4.59 -8.40
C SER A 33 -7.10 -3.66 -7.18
N ILE A 34 -7.53 -2.42 -7.31
CA ILE A 34 -7.42 -1.42 -6.24
C ILE A 34 -8.80 -1.04 -5.75
N SER A 35 -9.01 -1.14 -4.45
CA SER A 35 -10.24 -0.72 -3.79
C SER A 35 -9.91 0.37 -2.77
N ILE A 36 -10.82 1.32 -2.59
CA ILE A 36 -10.64 2.43 -1.66
C ILE A 36 -11.83 2.42 -0.70
N ARG A 37 -11.52 2.41 0.60
CA ARG A 37 -12.54 2.39 1.63
C ARG A 37 -12.09 3.23 2.82
N LYS A 38 -13.06 3.79 3.54
CA LYS A 38 -12.79 4.40 4.84
C LYS A 38 -12.67 3.26 5.85
N MET A 39 -11.55 3.19 6.57
CA MET A 39 -11.26 2.11 7.51
C MET A 39 -10.92 2.71 8.87
N THR A 40 -11.31 2.05 9.94
CA THR A 40 -11.12 2.57 11.30
C THR A 40 -9.89 2.01 12.00
N SER A 41 -9.47 0.77 11.69
CA SER A 41 -8.42 0.09 12.44
C SER A 41 -7.17 -0.27 11.63
N ARG A 42 -7.17 0.02 10.33
CA ARG A 42 -6.00 -0.30 9.50
C ARG A 42 -5.87 0.67 8.34
N TRP A 43 -4.67 0.76 7.77
CA TRP A 43 -4.40 1.64 6.64
C TRP A 43 -4.59 0.97 5.29
N GLY A 44 -4.57 -0.36 5.26
CA GLY A 44 -4.79 -1.11 4.05
C GLY A 44 -5.01 -2.58 4.34
N SER A 45 -5.32 -3.33 3.29
CA SER A 45 -5.43 -4.79 3.36
C SER A 45 -5.13 -5.39 2.00
N CYS A 46 -4.85 -6.69 1.98
CA CYS A 46 -4.56 -7.43 0.77
C CYS A 46 -5.33 -8.73 0.75
N LYS A 47 -5.89 -9.07 -0.41
CA LYS A 47 -6.48 -10.38 -0.67
C LYS A 47 -5.64 -11.06 -1.75
N PRO A 48 -4.63 -11.84 -1.38
CA PRO A 48 -3.73 -12.44 -2.35
C PRO A 48 -4.44 -13.31 -3.39
N ASN A 49 -5.41 -14.11 -2.94
CA ASN A 49 -6.14 -15.01 -3.85
C ASN A 49 -7.05 -14.26 -4.81
N GLY A 50 -7.49 -13.07 -4.45
CA GLY A 50 -8.33 -12.24 -5.30
C GLY A 50 -7.56 -11.22 -6.12
N GLY A 51 -6.23 -11.11 -5.91
CA GLY A 51 -5.41 -10.13 -6.61
C GLY A 51 -5.78 -8.70 -6.29
N LYS A 52 -6.23 -8.42 -5.06
CA LYS A 52 -6.80 -7.14 -4.69
C LYS A 52 -6.12 -6.52 -3.48
N ILE A 53 -5.85 -5.21 -3.54
CA ILE A 53 -5.46 -4.43 -2.37
C ILE A 53 -6.56 -3.40 -2.09
N THR A 54 -6.75 -3.12 -0.81
CA THR A 54 -7.68 -2.08 -0.35
C THR A 54 -6.88 -1.03 0.39
N LEU A 55 -7.09 0.24 0.07
CA LEU A 55 -6.37 1.36 0.67
C LEU A 55 -7.37 2.26 1.40
N ASN A 56 -6.96 2.73 2.59
CA ASN A 56 -7.78 3.61 3.40
C ASN A 56 -7.86 4.99 2.76
N LEU A 57 -9.07 5.50 2.57
CA LEU A 57 -9.30 6.82 1.99
C LEU A 57 -8.53 7.91 2.75
N GLU A 58 -8.40 7.79 4.07
CA GLU A 58 -7.69 8.77 4.91
C GLU A 58 -6.22 8.97 4.52
N LEU A 59 -5.65 8.05 3.73
CA LEU A 59 -4.27 8.19 3.25
C LEU A 59 -4.06 9.41 2.35
N ILE A 60 -5.13 9.97 1.77
CA ILE A 60 -4.99 11.21 0.98
C ILE A 60 -4.58 12.41 1.84
N HIS A 61 -4.79 12.33 3.17
CA HIS A 61 -4.43 13.38 4.13
C HIS A 61 -3.08 13.14 4.78
N LYS A 62 -2.37 12.09 4.40
CA LYS A 62 -1.07 11.75 4.97
C LYS A 62 0.05 12.09 3.98
N PRO A 63 1.30 12.22 4.48
CA PRO A 63 2.43 12.42 3.59
C PRO A 63 2.51 11.34 2.52
N LYS A 64 2.94 11.71 1.34
CA LYS A 64 3.04 10.82 0.18
C LYS A 64 3.83 9.54 0.48
N GLU A 65 4.91 9.65 1.25
CA GLU A 65 5.73 8.49 1.59
C GLU A 65 5.01 7.50 2.50
N CYS A 66 4.02 7.97 3.28
CA CYS A 66 3.18 7.07 4.07
C CYS A 66 2.28 6.23 3.16
N LEU A 67 1.71 6.84 2.13
CA LEU A 67 0.94 6.11 1.12
C LEU A 67 1.83 5.08 0.42
N ARG A 68 3.04 5.47 0.04
CA ARG A 68 4.00 4.55 -0.56
C ARG A 68 4.26 3.35 0.33
N TYR A 69 4.49 3.60 1.62
CA TYR A 69 4.72 2.51 2.58
C TYR A 69 3.54 1.54 2.62
N VAL A 70 2.30 2.04 2.68
CA VAL A 70 1.12 1.17 2.74
C VAL A 70 0.98 0.36 1.46
N VAL A 71 1.18 0.98 0.28
CA VAL A 71 1.12 0.27 -1.00
C VAL A 71 2.17 -0.84 -1.05
N VAL A 72 3.41 -0.55 -0.69
CA VAL A 72 4.49 -1.54 -0.68
C VAL A 72 4.17 -2.68 0.30
N HIS A 73 3.69 -2.33 1.48
CA HIS A 73 3.31 -3.30 2.52
C HIS A 73 2.24 -4.27 2.00
N GLU A 74 1.17 -3.72 1.42
CA GLU A 74 0.07 -4.58 0.95
C GLU A 74 0.48 -5.40 -0.27
N MET A 75 1.24 -4.83 -1.19
CA MET A 75 1.71 -5.59 -2.36
C MET A 75 2.70 -6.69 -1.98
N ALA A 76 3.49 -6.50 -0.93
CA ALA A 76 4.40 -7.55 -0.44
C ALA A 76 3.64 -8.79 0.04
N HIS A 77 2.39 -8.62 0.48
CA HIS A 77 1.55 -9.76 0.87
C HIS A 77 1.17 -10.69 -0.29
N PHE A 78 1.31 -10.25 -1.53
CA PHE A 78 1.14 -11.16 -2.68
C PHE A 78 2.26 -12.18 -2.75
N ILE A 79 3.41 -11.89 -2.15
CA ILE A 79 4.58 -12.76 -2.14
C ILE A 79 4.64 -13.54 -0.82
N HIS A 80 4.46 -12.84 0.29
CA HIS A 80 4.54 -13.41 1.64
C HIS A 80 3.30 -13.03 2.44
N PRO A 81 2.36 -13.96 2.68
CA PRO A 81 1.11 -13.62 3.38
C PRO A 81 1.29 -13.23 4.85
N ASN A 82 2.34 -13.72 5.49
CA ASN A 82 2.64 -13.41 6.89
C ASN A 82 3.74 -12.35 7.01
N HIS A 83 3.77 -11.63 8.13
CA HIS A 83 4.81 -10.64 8.43
C HIS A 83 6.10 -11.33 8.89
N SER A 84 6.63 -12.23 8.06
CA SER A 84 7.85 -12.97 8.32
C SER A 84 9.09 -12.12 8.05
N LYS A 85 10.28 -12.66 8.35
CA LYS A 85 11.54 -12.00 7.98
C LYS A 85 11.62 -11.77 6.48
N ASP A 86 11.15 -12.71 5.68
CA ASP A 86 11.17 -12.60 4.22
C ASP A 86 10.24 -11.50 3.73
N PHE A 87 9.07 -11.35 4.36
CA PHE A 87 8.16 -10.24 4.07
C PHE A 87 8.88 -8.89 4.27
N TRP A 88 9.45 -8.71 5.46
CA TRP A 88 10.12 -7.43 5.79
C TRP A 88 11.39 -7.20 4.96
N ARG A 89 12.03 -8.27 4.49
CA ARG A 89 13.17 -8.15 3.57
C ARG A 89 12.72 -7.56 2.24
N VAL A 90 11.58 -8.02 1.70
CA VAL A 90 11.01 -7.46 0.47
C VAL A 90 10.69 -5.98 0.66
N VAL A 91 9.97 -5.64 1.73
CA VAL A 91 9.60 -4.25 2.03
C VAL A 91 10.87 -3.39 2.16
N GLY A 92 11.84 -3.83 2.93
CA GLY A 92 13.08 -3.08 3.18
C GLY A 92 13.96 -2.93 1.95
N ASN A 93 13.95 -3.90 1.04
CA ASN A 93 14.72 -3.78 -0.22
C ASN A 93 14.12 -2.72 -1.13
N ILE A 94 12.80 -2.60 -1.16
CA ILE A 94 12.10 -1.61 -1.99
C ILE A 94 12.13 -0.24 -1.31
N MET A 95 11.97 -0.23 0.01
CA MET A 95 11.82 1.00 0.79
C MET A 95 12.66 0.90 2.08
N PRO A 96 13.97 1.20 2.00
CA PRO A 96 14.87 1.03 3.16
C PRO A 96 14.47 1.80 4.39
N ASP A 97 13.76 2.93 4.23
CA ASP A 97 13.30 3.77 5.34
C ASP A 97 11.88 3.45 5.81
N TYR A 98 11.38 2.24 5.54
CA TYR A 98 9.98 1.88 5.81
C TYR A 98 9.61 2.05 7.29
N LYS A 99 10.51 1.81 8.22
CA LYS A 99 10.23 1.96 9.65
C LYS A 99 9.90 3.41 10.01
N LYS A 100 10.65 4.33 9.43
CA LYS A 100 10.42 5.77 9.63
C LYS A 100 9.05 6.17 9.08
N ARG A 101 8.69 5.68 7.90
CA ARG A 101 7.40 6.01 7.28
C ARG A 101 6.24 5.41 8.06
N ARG A 102 6.40 4.18 8.52
CA ARG A 102 5.41 3.54 9.38
C ARG A 102 5.19 4.34 10.67
N ASP A 103 6.27 4.82 11.29
CA ASP A 103 6.17 5.59 12.52
C ASP A 103 5.46 6.93 12.29
N VAL A 104 5.78 7.63 11.20
CA VAL A 104 5.10 8.87 10.83
C VAL A 104 3.62 8.62 10.63
N LEU A 105 3.27 7.56 9.90
CA LEU A 105 1.88 7.18 9.63
C LEU A 105 1.10 6.92 10.92
N ASN A 106 1.73 6.30 11.90
CA ASN A 106 1.11 5.95 13.18
C ASN A 106 1.22 7.05 14.24
N GLY A 107 1.74 8.21 13.87
CA GLY A 107 1.82 9.35 14.78
C GLY A 107 2.93 9.27 15.82
N ARG A 108 4.03 8.60 15.48
CA ARG A 108 5.16 8.43 16.40
C ARG A 108 6.35 9.30 16.04
#